data_66db5ec428314e981860060949897aa5
#
_entry.id   66db5ec428314e981860060949897aa5
#
_cell.length_a   1.000
_cell.length_b   1.000
_cell.length_c   1.000
_cell.angle_alpha   90.00
_cell.angle_beta   90.00
_cell.angle_gamma   90.00
#
_symmetry.space_group_name_H-M   'P 1'
#
loop_
_entity.id
_entity.type
_entity.pdbx_description
1 polymer ?
#
loop_
_entity_poly.entity_id
_entity_poly.type
_entity_poly.pdbx_seq_one_letter_code
_entity_poly.pdbx_strand_id
1 'polypeptide(L)'
;MTNTARGLVLRLLRDAGPMPRAELARRTGLSATTMTKVVGQLIADGCLAEGPPGAPRVGRPATDVALQPEAFWVVGVHAGADGVRLGLRDLLGRAAGGAVPACGPLTEAIRALVAASGVDPARVLGAGVAAPDRCVADRLGVPLGPGVVTGHDACAMALAEARYGCRARDLVYVHVDGGVSAGAVLDGRPFRPADLGHLRVTDDGPPCVCGGTGCLAAVISGPALSARLPGGGGGREGLMAAVAADAVLREEVAAWLATALAAAVTLLRPEHVRLGGLFAAAPDDLLDRIRAALRARTREPVHLDHCGLGREAGVAGAAALALDRFFYWRD
;
A
#
# COMPACT_ATOMS: atom_id res chain seq x y z
N MET A 1 -10.80 5.88 -16.06
CA MET A 1 -10.40 4.46 -16.20
C MET A 1 -11.62 3.69 -16.64
N THR A 2 -11.61 3.17 -17.84
CA THR A 2 -12.74 2.46 -18.45
C THR A 2 -12.87 1.06 -17.83
N ASN A 3 -14.08 0.67 -17.47
CA ASN A 3 -14.38 -0.66 -16.92
C ASN A 3 -14.57 -1.65 -18.08
N THR A 4 -13.48 -2.08 -18.70
CA THR A 4 -13.56 -3.11 -19.75
C THR A 4 -13.99 -4.45 -19.14
N ALA A 5 -14.65 -5.30 -19.93
CA ALA A 5 -15.03 -6.65 -19.52
C ALA A 5 -13.82 -7.46 -19.05
N ARG A 6 -12.66 -7.31 -19.72
CA ARG A 6 -11.37 -7.90 -19.32
C ARG A 6 -10.96 -7.45 -17.90
N GLY A 7 -10.94 -6.14 -17.67
CA GLY A 7 -10.54 -5.58 -16.36
C GLY A 7 -11.47 -6.00 -15.23
N LEU A 8 -12.79 -6.10 -15.47
CA LEU A 8 -13.77 -6.58 -14.48
C LEU A 8 -13.47 -8.01 -14.05
N VAL A 9 -13.23 -8.92 -15.00
CA VAL A 9 -12.91 -10.33 -14.73
C VAL A 9 -11.62 -10.46 -13.95
N LEU A 10 -10.55 -9.78 -14.39
CA LEU A 10 -9.23 -9.86 -13.77
C LEU A 10 -9.25 -9.35 -12.32
N ARG A 11 -9.89 -8.20 -12.07
CA ARG A 11 -10.00 -7.64 -10.71
C ARG A 11 -10.83 -8.53 -9.81
N LEU A 12 -11.94 -9.08 -10.31
CA LEU A 12 -12.78 -9.98 -9.52
C LEU A 12 -12.00 -11.23 -9.11
N LEU A 13 -11.22 -11.84 -10.02
CA LEU A 13 -10.39 -12.99 -9.71
C LEU A 13 -9.23 -12.66 -8.77
N ARG A 14 -8.65 -11.46 -8.87
CA ARG A 14 -7.64 -10.98 -7.91
C ARG A 14 -8.21 -10.88 -6.50
N ASP A 15 -9.38 -10.24 -6.37
CA ASP A 15 -9.93 -9.85 -5.07
C ASP A 15 -10.69 -11.00 -4.38
N ALA A 16 -11.36 -11.86 -5.15
CA ALA A 16 -12.21 -12.93 -4.63
C ALA A 16 -11.66 -14.35 -4.88
N GLY A 17 -10.54 -14.48 -5.59
CA GLY A 17 -9.94 -15.78 -5.90
C GLY A 17 -10.61 -16.54 -7.05
N PRO A 18 -10.20 -17.81 -7.25
CA PRO A 18 -10.73 -18.67 -8.31
C PRO A 18 -12.24 -18.86 -8.18
N MET A 19 -12.95 -18.88 -9.32
CA MET A 19 -14.39 -19.15 -9.35
C MET A 19 -14.86 -19.62 -10.73
N PRO A 20 -16.03 -20.29 -10.81
CA PRO A 20 -16.60 -20.73 -12.08
C PRO A 20 -17.01 -19.56 -13.00
N ARG A 21 -16.98 -19.78 -14.33
CA ARG A 21 -17.40 -18.77 -15.32
C ARG A 21 -18.82 -18.24 -15.08
N ALA A 22 -19.75 -19.10 -14.64
CA ALA A 22 -21.11 -18.69 -14.31
C ALA A 22 -21.18 -17.69 -13.15
N GLU A 23 -20.36 -17.88 -12.11
CA GLU A 23 -20.24 -16.96 -10.99
C GLU A 23 -19.58 -15.64 -11.41
N LEU A 24 -18.53 -15.71 -12.25
CA LEU A 24 -17.92 -14.52 -12.85
C LEU A 24 -18.96 -13.70 -13.62
N ALA A 25 -19.77 -14.35 -14.47
CA ALA A 25 -20.82 -13.68 -15.23
C ALA A 25 -21.85 -13.01 -14.30
N ARG A 26 -22.32 -13.72 -13.27
CA ARG A 26 -23.28 -13.21 -12.30
C ARG A 26 -22.75 -11.99 -11.55
N ARG A 27 -21.49 -12.02 -11.09
CA ARG A 27 -20.89 -10.94 -10.27
C ARG A 27 -20.46 -9.73 -11.11
N THR A 28 -20.09 -9.93 -12.36
CA THR A 28 -19.69 -8.84 -13.29
C THR A 28 -20.85 -8.23 -14.05
N GLY A 29 -22.01 -8.91 -14.11
CA GLY A 29 -23.15 -8.51 -14.94
C GLY A 29 -22.93 -8.77 -16.43
N LEU A 30 -21.87 -9.47 -16.82
CA LEU A 30 -21.59 -9.79 -18.22
C LEU A 30 -22.43 -10.97 -18.71
N SER A 31 -22.84 -10.95 -20.00
CA SER A 31 -23.54 -12.09 -20.62
C SER A 31 -22.64 -13.33 -20.66
N ALA A 32 -23.22 -14.52 -20.67
CA ALA A 32 -22.49 -15.79 -20.77
C ALA A 32 -21.59 -15.85 -22.03
N THR A 33 -22.07 -15.32 -23.16
CA THR A 33 -21.32 -15.24 -24.41
C THR A 33 -20.10 -14.31 -24.26
N THR A 34 -20.28 -13.12 -23.69
CA THR A 34 -19.18 -12.18 -23.41
C THR A 34 -18.17 -12.80 -22.45
N MET A 35 -18.65 -13.45 -21.38
CA MET A 35 -17.79 -14.13 -20.42
C MET A 35 -16.95 -15.22 -21.07
N THR A 36 -17.55 -16.07 -21.89
CA THR A 36 -16.85 -17.14 -22.61
C THR A 36 -15.75 -16.58 -23.51
N LYS A 37 -16.05 -15.51 -24.26
CA LYS A 37 -15.07 -14.85 -25.12
C LYS A 37 -13.92 -14.23 -24.34
N VAL A 38 -14.22 -13.46 -23.28
CA VAL A 38 -13.20 -12.78 -22.46
C VAL A 38 -12.31 -13.79 -21.74
N VAL A 39 -12.89 -14.80 -21.08
CA VAL A 39 -12.10 -15.82 -20.36
C VAL A 39 -11.29 -16.65 -21.34
N GLY A 40 -11.86 -17.04 -22.51
CA GLY A 40 -11.13 -17.78 -23.55
C GLY A 40 -9.91 -17.01 -24.07
N GLN A 41 -10.05 -15.70 -24.30
CA GLN A 41 -8.91 -14.86 -24.71
C GLN A 41 -7.86 -14.76 -23.59
N LEU A 42 -8.26 -14.55 -22.34
CA LEU A 42 -7.33 -14.46 -21.21
C LEU A 42 -6.59 -15.78 -20.93
N ILE A 43 -7.20 -16.93 -21.24
CA ILE A 43 -6.54 -18.23 -21.17
C ILE A 43 -5.52 -18.35 -22.33
N ALA A 44 -5.91 -17.96 -23.54
CA ALA A 44 -4.99 -17.96 -24.70
C ALA A 44 -3.80 -17.03 -24.49
N ASP A 45 -3.98 -15.89 -23.79
CA ASP A 45 -2.93 -14.96 -23.40
C ASP A 45 -2.08 -15.48 -22.21
N GLY A 46 -2.40 -16.66 -21.66
CA GLY A 46 -1.72 -17.24 -20.50
C GLY A 46 -1.98 -16.54 -19.15
N CYS A 47 -2.91 -15.59 -19.11
CA CYS A 47 -3.25 -14.84 -17.89
C CYS A 47 -4.11 -15.63 -16.92
N LEU A 48 -4.95 -16.53 -17.46
CA LEU A 48 -5.85 -17.39 -16.70
C LEU A 48 -5.60 -18.87 -17.02
N ALA A 49 -5.97 -19.75 -16.10
CA ALA A 49 -6.10 -21.17 -16.34
C ALA A 49 -7.42 -21.71 -15.77
N GLU A 50 -7.90 -22.81 -16.32
CA GLU A 50 -8.93 -23.62 -15.71
C GLU A 50 -8.29 -24.62 -14.77
N GLY A 51 -8.72 -24.60 -13.50
CA GLY A 51 -8.27 -25.54 -12.49
C GLY A 51 -9.03 -26.86 -12.55
N PRO A 52 -8.67 -27.85 -11.72
CA PRO A 52 -9.46 -29.05 -11.53
C PRO A 52 -10.89 -28.66 -11.08
N PRO A 53 -11.88 -29.50 -11.39
CA PRO A 53 -13.26 -29.25 -10.93
C PRO A 53 -13.28 -29.02 -9.42
N GLY A 54 -13.96 -27.94 -8.98
CA GLY A 54 -14.16 -27.68 -7.54
C GLY A 54 -14.94 -28.82 -6.84
N ALA A 55 -15.09 -28.70 -5.51
CA ALA A 55 -15.80 -29.68 -4.71
C ALA A 55 -17.17 -30.05 -5.31
N PRO A 56 -17.59 -31.33 -5.26
CA PRO A 56 -18.79 -31.80 -5.95
C PRO A 56 -20.04 -31.04 -5.46
N ARG A 57 -20.65 -30.30 -6.38
CA ARG A 57 -21.97 -29.70 -6.23
C ARG A 57 -22.95 -30.51 -7.08
N VAL A 58 -24.25 -30.49 -6.72
CA VAL A 58 -25.28 -31.15 -7.51
C VAL A 58 -25.25 -30.61 -8.93
N GLY A 59 -24.92 -31.45 -9.93
CA GLY A 59 -24.76 -31.12 -11.35
C GLY A 59 -23.34 -31.43 -11.88
N ARG A 60 -23.08 -31.12 -13.17
CA ARG A 60 -21.76 -31.25 -13.77
C ARG A 60 -20.77 -30.37 -13.01
N PRO A 61 -19.62 -30.89 -12.55
CA PRO A 61 -18.60 -30.10 -11.84
C PRO A 61 -18.21 -28.88 -12.66
N ALA A 62 -18.42 -27.69 -12.12
CA ALA A 62 -17.99 -26.45 -12.76
C ALA A 62 -16.49 -26.29 -12.53
N THR A 63 -15.74 -26.04 -13.61
CA THR A 63 -14.31 -25.76 -13.53
C THR A 63 -14.08 -24.33 -13.10
N ASP A 64 -13.26 -24.12 -12.08
CA ASP A 64 -12.88 -22.78 -11.63
C ASP A 64 -11.85 -22.17 -12.58
N VAL A 65 -12.02 -20.89 -12.85
CA VAL A 65 -11.06 -20.07 -13.57
C VAL A 65 -10.21 -19.32 -12.53
N ALA A 66 -8.89 -19.37 -12.69
CA ALA A 66 -7.92 -18.74 -11.79
C ALA A 66 -6.92 -17.88 -12.55
N LEU A 67 -6.45 -16.79 -11.92
CA LEU A 67 -5.26 -16.08 -12.39
C LEU A 67 -4.05 -17.00 -12.37
N GLN A 68 -3.19 -16.87 -13.40
CA GLN A 68 -1.83 -17.43 -13.40
C GLN A 68 -0.88 -16.39 -12.82
N PRO A 69 -0.49 -16.49 -11.53
CA PRO A 69 0.20 -15.39 -10.86
C PRO A 69 1.51 -15.00 -11.56
N GLU A 70 2.29 -15.99 -11.99
CA GLU A 70 3.61 -15.82 -12.59
C GLU A 70 3.58 -15.61 -14.12
N ALA A 71 2.38 -15.41 -14.72
CA ALA A 71 2.28 -15.13 -16.15
C ALA A 71 2.98 -13.81 -16.51
N PHE A 72 2.87 -12.82 -15.64
CA PHE A 72 3.52 -11.52 -15.79
C PHE A 72 4.00 -10.98 -14.44
N TRP A 73 4.95 -10.07 -14.52
CA TRP A 73 5.63 -9.46 -13.38
C TRP A 73 5.66 -7.94 -13.53
N VAL A 74 5.82 -7.26 -12.41
CA VAL A 74 6.10 -5.83 -12.37
C VAL A 74 7.22 -5.55 -11.37
N VAL A 75 7.95 -4.46 -11.58
CA VAL A 75 8.93 -3.95 -10.62
C VAL A 75 8.26 -2.88 -9.76
N GLY A 76 8.34 -3.03 -8.45
CA GLY A 76 8.04 -1.96 -7.50
C GLY A 76 9.32 -1.27 -7.07
N VAL A 77 9.34 0.05 -7.10
CA VAL A 77 10.43 0.90 -6.64
C VAL A 77 9.89 1.87 -5.59
N HIS A 78 10.48 1.88 -4.42
CA HIS A 78 10.12 2.79 -3.33
C HIS A 78 11.31 3.64 -2.93
N ALA A 79 11.14 4.96 -2.97
CA ALA A 79 12.09 5.92 -2.44
C ALA A 79 11.60 6.41 -1.07
N GLY A 80 12.24 5.95 -0.02
CA GLY A 80 11.93 6.30 1.37
C GLY A 80 13.10 6.91 2.10
N ALA A 81 12.94 7.15 3.40
CA ALA A 81 13.99 7.70 4.27
C ALA A 81 15.25 6.81 4.33
N ASP A 82 15.08 5.48 4.20
CA ASP A 82 16.19 4.51 4.20
C ASP A 82 16.82 4.31 2.81
N GLY A 83 16.52 5.20 1.85
CA GLY A 83 17.00 5.10 0.47
C GLY A 83 16.00 4.45 -0.49
N VAL A 84 16.51 4.03 -1.65
CA VAL A 84 15.69 3.43 -2.70
C VAL A 84 15.75 1.91 -2.61
N ARG A 85 14.56 1.29 -2.60
CA ARG A 85 14.40 -0.18 -2.60
C ARG A 85 13.57 -0.61 -3.79
N LEU A 86 13.84 -1.80 -4.31
CA LEU A 86 13.12 -2.38 -5.44
C LEU A 86 12.86 -3.87 -5.24
N GLY A 87 11.82 -4.38 -5.89
CA GLY A 87 11.47 -5.79 -5.86
C GLY A 87 10.49 -6.17 -6.96
N LEU A 88 10.53 -7.44 -7.36
CA LEU A 88 9.60 -8.01 -8.33
C LEU A 88 8.35 -8.53 -7.64
N ARG A 89 7.21 -8.34 -8.28
CA ARG A 89 5.91 -8.85 -7.84
C ARG A 89 5.16 -9.50 -9.01
N ASP A 90 4.53 -10.64 -8.72
CA ASP A 90 3.63 -11.32 -9.65
C ASP A 90 2.26 -10.62 -9.75
N LEU A 91 1.33 -11.17 -10.54
CA LEU A 91 -0.01 -10.60 -10.73
C LEU A 91 -0.83 -10.52 -9.44
N LEU A 92 -0.56 -11.36 -8.44
CA LEU A 92 -1.20 -11.31 -7.12
C LEU A 92 -0.43 -10.49 -6.08
N GLY A 93 0.65 -9.81 -6.49
CA GLY A 93 1.48 -9.01 -5.61
C GLY A 93 2.46 -9.81 -4.75
N ARG A 94 2.63 -11.11 -5.01
CA ARG A 94 3.59 -11.98 -4.32
C ARG A 94 5.00 -11.65 -4.77
N ALA A 95 5.94 -11.71 -3.83
CA ALA A 95 7.33 -11.38 -4.09
C ALA A 95 8.08 -12.56 -4.74
N ALA A 96 8.91 -12.27 -5.75
CA ALA A 96 9.94 -13.19 -6.27
C ALA A 96 11.23 -13.15 -5.43
N GLY A 97 11.14 -12.78 -4.17
CA GLY A 97 12.25 -12.53 -3.25
C GLY A 97 12.02 -11.26 -2.46
N GLY A 98 12.83 -11.01 -1.42
CA GLY A 98 12.76 -9.78 -0.62
C GLY A 98 13.12 -8.53 -1.43
N ALA A 99 12.62 -7.38 -1.01
CA ALA A 99 13.04 -6.11 -1.59
C ALA A 99 14.50 -5.81 -1.29
N VAL A 100 15.25 -5.39 -2.31
CA VAL A 100 16.68 -5.09 -2.23
C VAL A 100 16.95 -3.59 -2.36
N PRO A 101 18.05 -3.05 -1.79
CA PRO A 101 18.45 -1.68 -2.02
C PRO A 101 18.86 -1.49 -3.50
N ALA A 102 18.57 -0.32 -4.06
CA ALA A 102 19.09 0.06 -5.37
C ALA A 102 20.55 0.48 -5.25
N CYS A 103 21.42 -0.13 -6.04
CA CYS A 103 22.82 0.24 -6.16
C CYS A 103 23.07 0.84 -7.54
N GLY A 104 23.60 2.07 -7.59
CA GLY A 104 23.87 2.77 -8.84
C GLY A 104 22.63 3.32 -9.55
N PRO A 105 22.70 3.56 -10.87
CA PRO A 105 21.57 4.05 -11.66
C PRO A 105 20.37 3.09 -11.60
N LEU A 106 19.16 3.63 -11.37
CA LEU A 106 17.97 2.81 -11.13
C LEU A 106 17.64 1.86 -12.28
N THR A 107 17.87 2.29 -13.52
CA THR A 107 17.66 1.43 -14.70
C THR A 107 18.57 0.20 -14.70
N GLU A 108 19.80 0.34 -14.24
CA GLU A 108 20.76 -0.77 -14.10
C GLU A 108 20.36 -1.67 -12.93
N ALA A 109 19.96 -1.09 -11.80
CA ALA A 109 19.49 -1.83 -10.64
C ALA A 109 18.24 -2.67 -10.97
N ILE A 110 17.29 -2.13 -11.76
CA ILE A 110 16.12 -2.86 -12.25
C ILE A 110 16.55 -4.03 -13.15
N ARG A 111 17.44 -3.81 -14.11
CA ARG A 111 17.93 -4.89 -14.98
C ARG A 111 18.64 -5.98 -14.19
N ALA A 112 19.49 -5.61 -13.24
CA ALA A 112 20.19 -6.55 -12.37
C ALA A 112 19.20 -7.39 -11.52
N LEU A 113 18.17 -6.75 -10.96
CA LEU A 113 17.12 -7.44 -10.21
C LEU A 113 16.39 -8.46 -11.08
N VAL A 114 15.96 -8.08 -12.29
CA VAL A 114 15.26 -8.98 -13.22
C VAL A 114 16.16 -10.15 -13.61
N ALA A 115 17.42 -9.89 -13.96
CA ALA A 115 18.38 -10.94 -14.32
C ALA A 115 18.64 -11.91 -13.15
N ALA A 116 18.79 -11.41 -11.93
CA ALA A 116 19.03 -12.22 -10.74
C ALA A 116 17.80 -13.07 -10.31
N SER A 117 16.60 -12.63 -10.66
CA SER A 117 15.35 -13.33 -10.29
C SER A 117 15.05 -14.56 -11.14
N GLY A 118 15.70 -14.73 -12.31
CA GLY A 118 15.37 -15.75 -13.28
C GLY A 118 14.06 -15.53 -14.06
N VAL A 119 13.41 -14.37 -13.84
CA VAL A 119 12.20 -14.01 -14.56
C VAL A 119 12.55 -13.57 -15.99
N ASP A 120 11.81 -14.10 -16.98
CA ASP A 120 11.95 -13.65 -18.37
C ASP A 120 11.63 -12.15 -18.48
N PRO A 121 12.58 -11.30 -18.94
CA PRO A 121 12.35 -9.87 -19.10
C PRO A 121 11.13 -9.52 -19.97
N ALA A 122 10.77 -10.37 -20.95
CA ALA A 122 9.59 -10.19 -21.79
C ALA A 122 8.27 -10.31 -21.02
N ARG A 123 8.29 -10.91 -19.82
CA ARG A 123 7.13 -11.01 -18.92
C ARG A 123 7.05 -9.87 -17.91
N VAL A 124 8.01 -8.93 -17.89
CA VAL A 124 7.96 -7.75 -17.03
C VAL A 124 7.18 -6.64 -17.72
N LEU A 125 5.98 -6.34 -17.21
CA LEU A 125 5.06 -5.36 -17.82
C LEU A 125 5.54 -3.91 -17.67
N GLY A 126 6.33 -3.62 -16.63
CA GLY A 126 6.82 -2.28 -16.34
C GLY A 126 7.16 -2.09 -14.87
N ALA A 127 7.36 -0.84 -14.49
CA ALA A 127 7.73 -0.46 -13.13
C ALA A 127 6.76 0.57 -12.53
N GLY A 128 6.48 0.42 -11.24
CA GLY A 128 5.85 1.44 -10.41
C GLY A 128 6.90 2.12 -9.53
N VAL A 129 6.80 3.42 -9.38
CA VAL A 129 7.66 4.22 -8.50
C VAL A 129 6.79 4.92 -7.46
N ALA A 130 7.02 4.62 -6.20
CA ALA A 130 6.41 5.29 -5.06
C ALA A 130 7.44 6.19 -4.37
N ALA A 131 7.13 7.48 -4.25
CA ALA A 131 8.01 8.48 -3.65
C ALA A 131 7.18 9.49 -2.85
N PRO A 132 7.76 10.15 -1.82
CA PRO A 132 7.04 11.13 -1.00
C PRO A 132 6.57 12.35 -1.80
N ASP A 133 7.29 12.70 -2.85
CA ASP A 133 6.91 13.77 -3.77
C ASP A 133 7.40 13.50 -5.20
N ARG A 134 6.92 14.28 -6.16
CA ARG A 134 7.27 14.16 -7.57
C ARG A 134 8.73 14.54 -7.84
N CYS A 135 9.28 15.48 -7.10
CA CYS A 135 10.67 15.90 -7.26
C CYS A 135 11.64 14.78 -6.89
N VAL A 136 11.32 13.97 -5.89
CA VAL A 136 12.09 12.76 -5.54
C VAL A 136 11.98 11.74 -6.68
N ALA A 137 10.79 11.49 -7.21
CA ALA A 137 10.60 10.57 -8.34
C ALA A 137 11.39 11.01 -9.59
N ASP A 138 11.38 12.30 -9.91
CA ASP A 138 12.10 12.86 -11.05
C ASP A 138 13.64 12.72 -10.90
N ARG A 139 14.16 12.92 -9.67
CA ARG A 139 15.60 12.77 -9.36
C ARG A 139 16.10 11.32 -9.47
N LEU A 140 15.21 10.33 -9.38
CA LEU A 140 15.60 8.94 -9.55
C LEU A 140 16.04 8.61 -10.99
N GLY A 141 15.86 9.54 -11.94
CA GLY A 141 16.28 9.36 -13.33
C GLY A 141 15.58 8.20 -14.03
N VAL A 142 14.40 7.81 -13.53
CA VAL A 142 13.58 6.82 -14.22
C VAL A 142 13.04 7.49 -15.46
N PRO A 143 13.36 6.99 -16.68
CA PRO A 143 12.71 7.52 -17.87
C PRO A 143 11.19 7.35 -17.68
N LEU A 144 10.47 8.46 -17.55
CA LEU A 144 9.00 8.46 -17.53
C LEU A 144 8.50 8.06 -18.92
N GLY A 145 8.78 6.81 -19.28
CA GLY A 145 8.36 6.20 -20.54
C GLY A 145 7.07 5.39 -20.36
N PRO A 146 6.54 4.84 -21.45
CA PRO A 146 5.27 4.08 -21.42
C PRO A 146 5.27 2.86 -20.48
N GLY A 147 6.44 2.45 -19.97
CA GLY A 147 6.60 1.34 -19.02
C GLY A 147 6.72 1.75 -17.55
N VAL A 148 6.50 3.02 -17.17
CA VAL A 148 6.64 3.49 -15.78
C VAL A 148 5.38 4.24 -15.33
N VAL A 149 4.96 3.99 -14.09
CA VAL A 149 3.92 4.76 -13.39
C VAL A 149 4.47 5.27 -12.06
N THR A 150 4.17 6.51 -11.73
CA THR A 150 4.59 7.13 -10.46
C THR A 150 3.39 7.40 -9.56
N GLY A 151 3.59 7.33 -8.25
CA GLY A 151 2.59 7.67 -7.25
C GLY A 151 3.21 8.15 -5.94
N HIS A 152 2.38 8.79 -5.12
CA HIS A 152 2.75 9.18 -3.78
C HIS A 152 2.92 7.93 -2.91
N ASP A 153 4.00 7.87 -2.11
CA ASP A 153 4.38 6.69 -1.33
C ASP A 153 3.30 6.22 -0.35
N ALA A 154 2.76 7.12 0.47
CA ALA A 154 1.71 6.75 1.43
C ALA A 154 0.44 6.24 0.76
N CYS A 155 0.07 6.76 -0.43
CA CYS A 155 -1.06 6.24 -1.20
C CYS A 155 -0.76 4.85 -1.77
N ALA A 156 0.46 4.62 -2.22
CA ALA A 156 0.91 3.32 -2.68
C ALA A 156 0.93 2.30 -1.54
N MET A 157 1.46 2.68 -0.36
CA MET A 157 1.45 1.85 0.85
C MET A 157 0.03 1.53 1.31
N ALA A 158 -0.88 2.53 1.31
CA ALA A 158 -2.29 2.32 1.61
C ALA A 158 -2.91 1.27 0.68
N LEU A 159 -2.63 1.36 -0.62
CA LEU A 159 -3.10 0.41 -1.63
C LEU A 159 -2.57 -1.00 -1.37
N ALA A 160 -1.28 -1.14 -1.01
CA ALA A 160 -0.69 -2.42 -0.68
C ALA A 160 -1.31 -3.03 0.58
N GLU A 161 -1.44 -2.26 1.65
CA GLU A 161 -2.06 -2.71 2.90
C GLU A 161 -3.52 -3.13 2.69
N ALA A 162 -4.29 -2.34 1.93
CA ALA A 162 -5.67 -2.68 1.61
C ALA A 162 -5.81 -3.97 0.81
N ARG A 163 -4.86 -4.29 -0.06
CA ARG A 163 -4.91 -5.48 -0.93
C ARG A 163 -4.24 -6.71 -0.33
N TYR A 164 -3.07 -6.54 0.24
CA TYR A 164 -2.18 -7.64 0.60
C TYR A 164 -2.01 -7.79 2.11
N GLY A 165 -2.26 -6.71 2.88
CA GLY A 165 -2.23 -6.71 4.34
C GLY A 165 -3.57 -7.11 4.93
N CYS A 166 -4.39 -6.14 5.32
CA CYS A 166 -5.67 -6.39 6.00
C CYS A 166 -6.86 -6.72 5.08
N ARG A 167 -6.70 -6.65 3.77
CA ARG A 167 -7.75 -6.90 2.76
C ARG A 167 -9.02 -6.07 2.96
N ALA A 168 -8.84 -4.79 3.28
CA ALA A 168 -9.93 -3.84 3.52
C ALA A 168 -10.33 -3.12 2.24
N ARG A 169 -11.60 -2.72 2.14
CA ARG A 169 -12.08 -1.85 1.06
C ARG A 169 -11.81 -0.38 1.35
N ASP A 170 -11.92 -0.01 2.64
CA ASP A 170 -11.79 1.36 3.12
C ASP A 170 -10.72 1.40 4.21
N LEU A 171 -9.60 2.08 3.92
CA LEU A 171 -8.42 2.12 4.76
C LEU A 171 -7.76 3.48 4.72
N VAL A 172 -7.31 3.96 5.87
CA VAL A 172 -6.35 5.05 6.00
C VAL A 172 -5.01 4.49 6.48
N TYR A 173 -3.95 4.84 5.78
CA TYR A 173 -2.57 4.50 6.14
C TYR A 173 -1.81 5.75 6.51
N VAL A 174 -1.18 5.75 7.67
CA VAL A 174 -0.32 6.86 8.13
C VAL A 174 1.10 6.36 8.23
N HIS A 175 2.00 7.01 7.51
CA HIS A 175 3.44 6.73 7.52
C HIS A 175 4.18 7.83 8.27
N VAL A 176 4.93 7.44 9.29
CA VAL A 176 5.72 8.37 10.11
C VAL A 176 7.19 7.95 10.03
N ASP A 177 8.03 8.81 9.48
CA ASP A 177 9.48 8.67 9.46
C ASP A 177 10.15 10.04 9.61
N GLY A 178 10.92 10.51 8.63
CA GLY A 178 11.47 11.88 8.60
C GLY A 178 10.40 12.98 8.57
N GLY A 179 9.20 12.62 8.17
CA GLY A 179 7.98 13.43 8.17
C GLY A 179 6.77 12.56 8.48
N VAL A 180 5.57 13.09 8.21
CA VAL A 180 4.31 12.37 8.32
C VAL A 180 3.55 12.50 7.01
N SER A 181 3.22 11.36 6.40
CA SER A 181 2.39 11.29 5.20
C SER A 181 1.21 10.34 5.42
N ALA A 182 0.13 10.55 4.68
CA ALA A 182 -1.03 9.68 4.74
C ALA A 182 -1.56 9.36 3.34
N GLY A 183 -2.08 8.16 3.19
CA GLY A 183 -2.81 7.70 2.02
C GLY A 183 -4.12 7.03 2.43
N ALA A 184 -5.08 7.02 1.55
CA ALA A 184 -6.34 6.34 1.77
C ALA A 184 -6.72 5.46 0.58
N VAL A 185 -7.45 4.40 0.88
CA VAL A 185 -8.17 3.58 -0.10
C VAL A 185 -9.64 3.67 0.27
N LEU A 186 -10.48 4.02 -0.70
CA LEU A 186 -11.93 4.08 -0.55
C LEU A 186 -12.56 3.25 -1.66
N ASP A 187 -13.49 2.38 -1.32
CA ASP A 187 -14.09 1.42 -2.26
C ASP A 187 -13.04 0.58 -3.04
N GLY A 188 -11.93 0.22 -2.38
CA GLY A 188 -10.82 -0.53 -2.97
C GLY A 188 -9.98 0.26 -3.97
N ARG A 189 -10.14 1.59 -4.04
CA ARG A 189 -9.41 2.48 -4.95
C ARG A 189 -8.55 3.48 -4.18
N PRO A 190 -7.32 3.75 -4.63
CA PRO A 190 -6.49 4.75 -4.00
C PRO A 190 -7.17 6.12 -4.11
N PHE A 191 -7.29 6.80 -2.97
CA PHE A 191 -7.76 8.16 -2.86
C PHE A 191 -6.56 9.13 -2.90
N ARG A 192 -6.82 10.40 -3.20
CA ARG A 192 -5.75 11.41 -3.28
C ARG A 192 -4.97 11.49 -1.98
N PRO A 193 -3.63 11.81 -2.04
CA PRO A 193 -2.83 11.99 -0.85
C PRO A 193 -3.47 13.04 0.07
N ALA A 194 -3.48 12.74 1.37
CA ALA A 194 -3.98 13.65 2.39
C ALA A 194 -2.79 14.21 3.17
N ASP A 195 -2.74 15.52 3.30
CA ASP A 195 -1.71 16.22 4.07
C ASP A 195 -1.97 16.15 5.58
N LEU A 196 -2.26 14.94 6.09
CA LEU A 196 -2.55 14.71 7.50
C LEU A 196 -1.39 15.16 8.40
N GLY A 197 -0.15 15.09 7.90
CA GLY A 197 1.03 15.56 8.57
C GLY A 197 1.03 17.08 8.87
N HIS A 198 0.29 17.84 8.08
CA HIS A 198 0.17 19.30 8.28
C HIS A 198 -1.11 19.71 9.02
N LEU A 199 -1.91 18.75 9.49
CA LEU A 199 -3.00 19.04 10.40
C LEU A 199 -2.44 19.57 11.73
N ARG A 200 -2.94 20.73 12.18
CA ARG A 200 -2.59 21.30 13.48
C ARG A 200 -3.22 20.46 14.59
N VAL A 201 -2.40 19.91 15.47
CA VAL A 201 -2.81 19.02 16.57
C VAL A 201 -2.55 19.62 17.97
N THR A 202 -1.81 20.73 18.02
CA THR A 202 -1.56 21.48 19.24
C THR A 202 -1.42 22.97 18.94
N ASP A 203 -1.82 23.83 19.89
CA ASP A 203 -1.75 25.28 19.72
C ASP A 203 -0.34 25.82 20.01
N ASP A 204 0.35 25.23 20.99
CA ASP A 204 1.68 25.64 21.45
C ASP A 204 2.82 24.78 20.86
N GLY A 205 2.64 24.32 19.62
CA GLY A 205 3.60 23.42 18.98
C GLY A 205 4.74 24.14 18.26
N PRO A 206 5.81 23.41 17.89
CA PRO A 206 6.93 23.95 17.15
C PRO A 206 6.52 24.38 15.73
N PRO A 207 7.36 25.23 15.06
CA PRO A 207 7.15 25.62 13.68
C PRO A 207 7.28 24.39 12.76
N CYS A 208 6.47 24.38 11.69
CA CYS A 208 6.46 23.35 10.68
C CYS A 208 7.04 23.85 9.35
N VAL A 209 7.62 22.97 8.57
CA VAL A 209 8.15 23.29 7.22
C VAL A 209 7.09 23.86 6.27
N CYS A 210 5.79 23.61 6.53
CA CYS A 210 4.68 24.19 5.76
C CYS A 210 4.41 25.67 6.09
N GLY A 211 5.12 26.27 7.05
CA GLY A 211 4.89 27.64 7.52
C GLY A 211 3.90 27.75 8.69
N GLY A 212 3.21 26.68 9.06
CA GLY A 212 2.31 26.65 10.24
C GLY A 212 3.06 26.27 11.53
N THR A 213 2.32 26.16 12.63
CA THR A 213 2.83 25.72 13.95
C THR A 213 1.96 24.58 14.49
N GLY A 214 2.53 23.68 15.28
CA GLY A 214 1.79 22.59 15.95
C GLY A 214 1.20 21.56 14.99
N CYS A 215 1.76 21.43 13.78
CA CYS A 215 1.39 20.37 12.84
C CYS A 215 1.80 18.98 13.36
N LEU A 216 1.05 17.96 13.01
CA LEU A 216 1.34 16.58 13.40
C LEU A 216 2.79 16.18 13.06
N ALA A 217 3.26 16.50 11.85
CA ALA A 217 4.64 16.21 11.43
C ALA A 217 5.70 16.92 12.29
N ALA A 218 5.40 18.11 12.79
CA ALA A 218 6.33 18.87 13.60
C ALA A 218 6.47 18.30 15.03
N VAL A 219 5.53 17.47 15.49
CA VAL A 219 5.53 16.92 16.86
C VAL A 219 5.77 15.41 16.92
N ILE A 220 5.47 14.60 15.87
CA ILE A 220 5.65 13.13 15.92
C ILE A 220 6.59 12.58 14.86
N SER A 221 7.19 13.39 13.97
CA SER A 221 8.20 12.88 13.06
C SER A 221 9.42 12.34 13.82
N GLY A 222 10.20 11.44 13.20
CA GLY A 222 11.40 10.89 13.85
C GLY A 222 12.35 11.94 14.40
N PRO A 223 12.74 12.97 13.65
CA PRO A 223 13.52 14.09 14.17
C PRO A 223 12.87 14.81 15.36
N ALA A 224 11.54 15.05 15.29
CA ALA A 224 10.82 15.73 16.37
C ALA A 224 10.80 14.90 17.66
N LEU A 225 10.55 13.60 17.57
CA LEU A 225 10.57 12.70 18.72
C LEU A 225 11.98 12.53 19.28
N SER A 226 12.98 12.34 18.40
CA SER A 226 14.38 12.20 18.83
C SER A 226 14.91 13.43 19.56
N ALA A 227 14.50 14.63 19.16
CA ALA A 227 14.89 15.88 19.82
C ALA A 227 14.34 16.02 21.24
N ARG A 228 13.31 15.29 21.61
CA ARG A 228 12.67 15.30 22.94
C ARG A 228 13.23 14.25 23.90
N LEU A 229 14.04 13.32 23.39
CA LEU A 229 14.54 12.19 24.18
C LEU A 229 16.05 12.30 24.41
N PRO A 230 16.51 12.07 25.65
CA PRO A 230 17.94 11.99 25.94
C PRO A 230 18.61 10.90 25.09
N GLY A 231 19.68 11.25 24.35
CA GLY A 231 20.42 10.29 23.53
C GLY A 231 19.77 9.87 22.20
N GLY A 232 18.65 10.50 21.80
CA GLY A 232 18.08 10.34 20.46
C GLY A 232 17.45 8.99 20.13
N GLY A 233 17.34 8.06 21.08
CA GLY A 233 16.50 6.85 20.99
C GLY A 233 17.04 5.63 20.20
N GLY A 234 18.22 5.68 19.59
CA GLY A 234 18.88 4.47 19.04
C GLY A 234 18.07 3.64 18.00
N GLY A 235 17.88 4.17 16.78
CA GLY A 235 17.14 3.47 15.73
C GLY A 235 15.61 3.48 15.96
N ARG A 236 14.85 2.89 15.02
CA ARG A 236 13.37 2.95 15.05
C ARG A 236 12.76 2.30 16.29
N GLU A 237 13.19 1.09 16.61
CA GLU A 237 12.68 0.33 17.76
C GLU A 237 13.05 1.01 19.09
N GLY A 238 14.32 1.44 19.23
CA GLY A 238 14.76 2.15 20.42
C GLY A 238 14.06 3.49 20.61
N LEU A 239 13.82 4.24 19.54
CA LEU A 239 13.07 5.49 19.59
C LEU A 239 11.62 5.25 20.08
N MET A 240 10.93 4.27 19.53
CA MET A 240 9.55 3.98 19.90
C MET A 240 9.44 3.40 21.32
N ALA A 241 10.41 2.59 21.74
CA ALA A 241 10.49 2.12 23.12
C ALA A 241 10.72 3.27 24.10
N ALA A 242 11.60 4.24 23.77
CA ALA A 242 11.84 5.41 24.59
C ALA A 242 10.61 6.34 24.69
N VAL A 243 9.88 6.54 23.57
CA VAL A 243 8.60 7.27 23.56
C VAL A 243 7.58 6.58 24.47
N ALA A 244 7.48 5.27 24.41
CA ALA A 244 6.54 4.50 25.23
C ALA A 244 6.90 4.55 26.73
N ALA A 245 8.18 4.57 27.05
CA ALA A 245 8.68 4.63 28.44
C ALA A 245 8.50 6.02 29.10
N ASP A 246 8.54 7.11 28.31
CA ASP A 246 8.30 8.46 28.81
C ASP A 246 6.78 8.70 28.94
N ALA A 247 6.29 8.76 30.17
CA ALA A 247 4.86 8.86 30.46
C ALA A 247 4.21 10.13 29.88
N VAL A 248 4.92 11.26 29.86
CA VAL A 248 4.41 12.52 29.32
C VAL A 248 4.38 12.48 27.81
N LEU A 249 5.48 12.11 27.19
CA LEU A 249 5.60 12.05 25.73
C LEU A 249 4.63 11.01 25.12
N ARG A 250 4.47 9.86 25.78
CA ARG A 250 3.51 8.82 25.37
C ARG A 250 2.07 9.36 25.30
N GLU A 251 1.63 10.09 26.34
CA GLU A 251 0.28 10.67 26.37
C GLU A 251 0.11 11.77 25.30
N GLU A 252 1.11 12.62 25.13
CA GLU A 252 1.09 13.66 24.09
C GLU A 252 1.05 13.07 22.69
N VAL A 253 1.92 12.11 22.38
CA VAL A 253 1.95 11.41 21.09
C VAL A 253 0.61 10.73 20.80
N ALA A 254 0.04 10.04 21.80
CA ALA A 254 -1.27 9.42 21.67
C ALA A 254 -2.37 10.44 21.41
N ALA A 255 -2.37 11.57 22.11
CA ALA A 255 -3.35 12.64 21.93
C ALA A 255 -3.24 13.32 20.56
N TRP A 256 -2.02 13.66 20.12
CA TRP A 256 -1.78 14.31 18.83
C TRP A 256 -2.17 13.41 17.66
N LEU A 257 -1.71 12.16 17.68
CA LEU A 257 -2.05 11.21 16.63
C LEU A 257 -3.55 10.92 16.60
N ALA A 258 -4.18 10.72 17.76
CA ALA A 258 -5.62 10.51 17.86
C ALA A 258 -6.44 11.73 17.34
N THR A 259 -5.97 12.95 17.55
CA THR A 259 -6.61 14.17 17.03
C THR A 259 -6.60 14.16 15.49
N ALA A 260 -5.47 13.87 14.88
CA ALA A 260 -5.37 13.79 13.41
C ALA A 260 -6.16 12.61 12.84
N LEU A 261 -6.08 11.45 13.47
CA LEU A 261 -6.82 10.26 13.05
C LEU A 261 -8.33 10.46 13.19
N ALA A 262 -8.81 11.15 14.24
CA ALA A 262 -10.23 11.43 14.42
C ALA A 262 -10.80 12.28 13.28
N ALA A 263 -10.04 13.24 12.76
CA ALA A 263 -10.43 13.99 11.58
C ALA A 263 -10.56 13.09 10.36
N ALA A 264 -9.56 12.23 10.09
CA ALA A 264 -9.60 11.30 8.98
C ALA A 264 -10.74 10.28 9.10
N VAL A 265 -10.96 9.70 10.29
CA VAL A 265 -12.05 8.75 10.56
C VAL A 265 -13.42 9.40 10.38
N THR A 266 -13.60 10.62 10.88
CA THR A 266 -14.88 11.33 10.75
C THR A 266 -15.22 11.65 9.30
N LEU A 267 -14.22 12.02 8.49
CA LEU A 267 -14.44 12.44 7.11
C LEU A 267 -14.54 11.26 6.14
N LEU A 268 -13.71 10.23 6.32
CA LEU A 268 -13.54 9.14 5.36
C LEU A 268 -14.24 7.85 5.79
N ARG A 269 -14.57 7.70 7.08
CA ARG A 269 -15.19 6.49 7.68
C ARG A 269 -14.50 5.18 7.27
N PRO A 270 -13.17 5.08 7.40
CA PRO A 270 -12.46 3.87 7.01
C PRO A 270 -12.79 2.73 7.98
N GLU A 271 -12.79 1.49 7.47
CA GLU A 271 -12.87 0.28 8.31
C GLU A 271 -11.58 0.10 9.12
N HIS A 272 -10.44 0.46 8.52
CA HIS A 272 -9.12 0.25 9.09
C HIS A 272 -8.26 1.52 9.04
N VAL A 273 -7.49 1.73 10.11
CA VAL A 273 -6.34 2.65 10.15
C VAL A 273 -5.08 1.82 10.35
N ARG A 274 -4.06 2.03 9.53
CA ARG A 274 -2.76 1.35 9.63
C ARG A 274 -1.65 2.34 9.87
N LEU A 275 -0.81 2.06 10.86
CA LEU A 275 0.34 2.87 11.22
C LEU A 275 1.62 2.21 10.72
N GLY A 276 2.40 2.93 9.93
CA GLY A 276 3.67 2.48 9.36
C GLY A 276 4.85 3.38 9.71
N GLY A 277 6.00 3.08 9.13
CA GLY A 277 7.24 3.77 9.45
C GLY A 277 7.71 3.49 10.87
N LEU A 278 7.98 4.52 11.65
CA LEU A 278 8.35 4.39 13.06
C LEU A 278 7.29 3.64 13.88
N PHE A 279 6.01 3.96 13.65
CA PHE A 279 4.92 3.36 14.39
C PHE A 279 4.66 1.89 14.06
N ALA A 280 5.27 1.34 13.02
CA ALA A 280 5.27 -0.11 12.81
C ALA A 280 6.06 -0.87 13.91
N ALA A 281 6.94 -0.18 14.62
CA ALA A 281 7.71 -0.70 15.74
C ALA A 281 7.22 -0.17 17.11
N ALA A 282 6.06 0.49 17.15
CA ALA A 282 5.51 0.99 18.40
C ALA A 282 5.12 -0.17 19.32
N PRO A 283 5.49 -0.13 20.63
CA PRO A 283 5.04 -1.12 21.60
C PRO A 283 3.51 -1.13 21.74
N ASP A 284 2.96 -2.28 22.12
CA ASP A 284 1.50 -2.48 22.22
C ASP A 284 0.83 -1.52 23.21
N ASP A 285 1.49 -1.17 24.30
CA ASP A 285 0.99 -0.22 25.30
C ASP A 285 0.81 1.20 24.73
N LEU A 286 1.74 1.66 23.89
CA LEU A 286 1.59 2.92 23.17
C LEU A 286 0.44 2.84 22.14
N LEU A 287 0.34 1.74 21.41
CA LEU A 287 -0.74 1.54 20.45
C LEU A 287 -2.11 1.52 21.15
N ASP A 288 -2.21 0.86 22.29
CA ASP A 288 -3.43 0.84 23.11
C ASP A 288 -3.83 2.23 23.64
N ARG A 289 -2.85 3.05 24.00
CA ARG A 289 -3.10 4.46 24.36
C ARG A 289 -3.66 5.26 23.18
N ILE A 290 -3.08 5.09 21.98
CA ILE A 290 -3.58 5.74 20.77
C ILE A 290 -5.01 5.26 20.47
N ARG A 291 -5.28 3.96 20.57
CA ARG A 291 -6.63 3.39 20.40
C ARG A 291 -7.64 3.98 21.38
N ALA A 292 -7.27 4.07 22.66
CA ALA A 292 -8.13 4.66 23.69
C ALA A 292 -8.40 6.15 23.42
N ALA A 293 -7.37 6.92 23.09
CA ALA A 293 -7.49 8.33 22.77
C ALA A 293 -8.33 8.58 21.51
N LEU A 294 -8.23 7.71 20.49
CA LEU A 294 -9.03 7.77 19.26
C LEU A 294 -10.52 7.46 19.55
N ARG A 295 -10.80 6.39 20.29
CA ARG A 295 -12.18 6.03 20.69
C ARG A 295 -12.89 7.15 21.46
N ALA A 296 -12.17 7.90 22.27
CA ALA A 296 -12.72 9.05 23.01
C ALA A 296 -13.10 10.23 22.08
N ARG A 297 -12.62 10.25 20.83
CA ARG A 297 -12.80 11.33 19.85
C ARG A 297 -13.70 10.98 18.68
N THR A 298 -13.98 9.69 18.47
CA THR A 298 -14.77 9.21 17.34
C THR A 298 -16.01 8.45 17.82
N ARG A 299 -17.10 8.55 17.06
CA ARG A 299 -18.34 7.77 17.33
C ARG A 299 -18.33 6.42 16.59
N GLU A 300 -17.65 6.37 15.45
CA GLU A 300 -17.58 5.19 14.61
C GLU A 300 -16.45 4.27 15.08
N PRO A 301 -16.70 2.96 15.18
CA PRO A 301 -15.64 2.00 15.45
C PRO A 301 -14.68 1.93 14.26
N VAL A 302 -13.39 1.92 14.55
CA VAL A 302 -12.34 1.75 13.54
C VAL A 302 -11.27 0.81 14.08
N HIS A 303 -10.77 -0.09 13.23
CA HIS A 303 -9.67 -0.98 13.55
C HIS A 303 -8.34 -0.26 13.34
N LEU A 304 -7.67 0.10 14.42
CA LEU A 304 -6.34 0.73 14.38
C LEU A 304 -5.28 -0.29 14.77
N ASP A 305 -4.32 -0.53 13.87
CA ASP A 305 -3.21 -1.46 14.07
C ASP A 305 -1.94 -1.03 13.33
N HIS A 306 -0.85 -1.75 13.59
CA HIS A 306 0.37 -1.66 12.79
C HIS A 306 0.11 -2.09 11.33
N CYS A 307 0.95 -1.58 10.42
CA CYS A 307 0.96 -2.07 9.04
C CYS A 307 1.40 -3.55 9.00
N GLY A 308 0.66 -4.37 8.24
CA GLY A 308 0.94 -5.80 8.12
C GLY A 308 2.13 -6.12 7.21
N LEU A 309 2.42 -5.25 6.23
CA LEU A 309 3.47 -5.44 5.25
C LEU A 309 4.84 -4.89 5.70
N GLY A 310 4.91 -4.16 6.80
CA GLY A 310 6.15 -3.62 7.34
C GLY A 310 6.97 -2.86 6.29
N ARG A 311 8.26 -3.20 6.17
CA ARG A 311 9.21 -2.56 5.23
C ARG A 311 8.94 -2.88 3.75
N GLU A 312 8.11 -3.87 3.45
CA GLU A 312 7.73 -4.23 2.09
C GLU A 312 6.59 -3.36 1.52
N ALA A 313 5.86 -2.63 2.39
CA ALA A 313 4.67 -1.85 2.01
C ALA A 313 4.94 -0.88 0.85
N GLY A 314 6.09 -0.18 0.86
CA GLY A 314 6.44 0.77 -0.19
C GLY A 314 6.67 0.13 -1.55
N VAL A 315 7.45 -0.96 -1.58
CA VAL A 315 7.73 -1.72 -2.82
C VAL A 315 6.48 -2.43 -3.32
N ALA A 316 5.73 -3.05 -2.42
CA ALA A 316 4.46 -3.70 -2.77
C ALA A 316 3.43 -2.70 -3.31
N GLY A 317 3.37 -1.49 -2.72
CA GLY A 317 2.51 -0.41 -3.17
C GLY A 317 2.88 0.13 -4.54
N ALA A 318 4.16 0.37 -4.77
CA ALA A 318 4.67 0.76 -6.07
C ALA A 318 4.33 -0.29 -7.16
N ALA A 319 4.52 -1.57 -6.84
CA ALA A 319 4.14 -2.66 -7.73
C ALA A 319 2.62 -2.71 -7.97
N ALA A 320 1.80 -2.47 -6.94
CA ALA A 320 0.34 -2.43 -7.08
C ALA A 320 -0.12 -1.32 -8.05
N LEU A 321 0.54 -0.14 -8.03
CA LEU A 321 0.30 0.92 -9.02
C LEU A 321 0.63 0.45 -10.44
N ALA A 322 1.75 -0.27 -10.63
CA ALA A 322 2.14 -0.81 -11.92
C ALA A 322 1.16 -1.89 -12.41
N LEU A 323 0.75 -2.82 -11.55
CA LEU A 323 -0.25 -3.82 -11.86
C LEU A 323 -1.58 -3.19 -12.28
N ASP A 324 -2.01 -2.16 -11.54
CA ASP A 324 -3.22 -1.41 -11.91
C ASP A 324 -3.08 -0.79 -13.31
N ARG A 325 -1.97 -0.11 -13.55
CA ARG A 325 -1.75 0.63 -14.80
C ARG A 325 -1.57 -0.27 -16.01
N PHE A 326 -0.82 -1.38 -15.87
CA PHE A 326 -0.36 -2.17 -17.01
C PHE A 326 -1.14 -3.48 -17.19
N PHE A 327 -1.88 -3.93 -16.18
CA PHE A 327 -2.59 -5.21 -16.24
C PHE A 327 -4.09 -5.11 -15.94
N TYR A 328 -4.47 -4.59 -14.74
CA TYR A 328 -5.86 -4.64 -14.27
C TYR A 328 -6.79 -3.59 -14.85
N TRP A 329 -6.25 -2.43 -15.28
CA TRP A 329 -7.00 -1.31 -15.86
C TRP A 329 -6.56 -0.98 -17.28
N ARG A 330 -5.81 -1.88 -17.90
CA ARG A 330 -5.44 -1.75 -19.30
C ARG A 330 -6.69 -2.00 -20.16
N ASP A 331 -6.96 -1.08 -21.08
CA ASP A 331 -8.02 -1.16 -22.08
C ASP A 331 -7.72 -2.19 -23.18
#